data_ae34a9ed5e80c47de3c63302f1876cea
#
_entry.id   ae34a9ed5e80c47de3c63302f1876cea
#
_cell.length_a   1.000
_cell.length_b   1.000
_cell.length_c   1.000
_cell.angle_alpha   90.00
_cell.angle_beta   90.00
_cell.angle_gamma   90.00
#
_symmetry.space_group_name_H-M   'P 1'
#
loop_
_entity.id
_entity.type
_entity.pdbx_description
1 polymer ?
#
loop_
_entity_poly.entity_id
_entity_poly.type
_entity_poly.pdbx_seq_one_letter_code
_entity_poly.pdbx_strand_id
1 'polypeptide(L)'
;KMTHSLQQTIKQPASLTGVGLHTGQNVTVKFLPAPPNHGIKFQRIDMPDKPVINADCDLVTTVQRGTTLEKGNAIVATVEHVMSSLIGLQIDNCLVQVDGIEIPIMDGSARYFVEALEKAGIQEQPDEREVFELRQNIHYADKESGVEYLAMPSNRYKVTALIDYKSEVLGQQHATLDKVNDFKKEIAPSRTFCFLHELEMLYEAGLIRGGDLNNAIIVVDKPVSEEERVKLAELFNKPDIKVVEEGILNNVELHHHNEPARHKLL
;
A
#
# COMPACT_ATOMS: atom_id res chain seq x y z
N LYS A 1 -19.98 -1.45 -25.50
CA LYS A 1 -20.82 -0.65 -24.57
C LYS A 1 -20.28 -0.91 -23.18
N MET A 2 -19.64 0.08 -22.55
CA MET A 2 -19.38 0.00 -21.12
C MET A 2 -20.73 -0.01 -20.43
N THR A 3 -20.96 -1.00 -19.58
CA THR A 3 -22.10 -1.00 -18.68
C THR A 3 -21.84 0.09 -17.66
N HIS A 4 -22.65 1.15 -17.64
CA HIS A 4 -22.62 2.16 -16.59
C HIS A 4 -22.83 1.43 -15.27
N SER A 5 -21.80 1.39 -14.43
CA SER A 5 -21.92 0.83 -13.09
C SER A 5 -22.26 1.96 -12.11
N LEU A 6 -23.10 1.64 -11.13
CA LEU A 6 -23.46 2.59 -10.09
C LEU A 6 -22.31 2.78 -9.09
N GLN A 7 -22.26 3.93 -8.45
CA GLN A 7 -21.33 4.21 -7.38
C GLN A 7 -21.57 3.29 -6.19
N GLN A 8 -20.53 3.09 -5.38
CA GLN A 8 -20.58 2.24 -4.20
C GLN A 8 -19.98 2.94 -2.98
N THR A 9 -20.54 2.65 -1.82
CA THR A 9 -20.02 2.97 -0.50
C THR A 9 -20.07 1.74 0.40
N ILE A 10 -19.67 1.85 1.65
CA ILE A 10 -19.84 0.79 2.66
C ILE A 10 -21.18 0.93 3.38
N LYS A 11 -21.76 -0.19 3.86
CA LYS A 11 -23.07 -0.18 4.55
C LYS A 11 -22.96 0.35 5.98
N GLN A 12 -21.89 0.01 6.68
CA GLN A 12 -21.68 0.38 8.08
C GLN A 12 -20.19 0.71 8.33
N PRO A 13 -19.88 1.47 9.40
CA PRO A 13 -18.51 1.77 9.74
C PRO A 13 -17.66 0.51 9.99
N ALA A 14 -16.38 0.59 9.63
CA ALA A 14 -15.36 -0.40 9.99
C ALA A 14 -14.14 0.33 10.56
N SER A 15 -13.37 -0.33 11.42
CA SER A 15 -12.13 0.23 11.96
C SER A 15 -11.07 -0.83 12.14
N LEU A 16 -9.82 -0.39 12.03
CA LEU A 16 -8.61 -1.17 12.29
C LEU A 16 -7.65 -0.33 13.13
N THR A 17 -6.97 -0.97 14.07
CA THR A 17 -5.91 -0.34 14.86
C THR A 17 -4.63 -1.11 14.66
N GLY A 18 -3.54 -0.43 14.51
CA GLY A 18 -2.21 -1.01 14.33
C GLY A 18 -1.12 0.03 14.43
N VAL A 19 0.10 -0.36 14.11
CA VAL A 19 1.30 0.49 14.20
C VAL A 19 1.62 1.07 12.84
N GLY A 20 1.97 2.36 12.77
CA GLY A 20 2.53 2.97 11.58
C GLY A 20 3.93 2.43 11.29
N LEU A 21 4.21 2.05 10.04
CA LEU A 21 5.49 1.47 9.65
C LEU A 21 6.67 2.42 9.95
N HIS A 22 6.52 3.69 9.60
CA HIS A 22 7.59 4.67 9.72
C HIS A 22 7.60 5.37 11.07
N THR A 23 6.43 5.69 11.62
CA THR A 23 6.30 6.41 12.88
C THR A 23 6.45 5.55 14.12
N GLY A 24 6.10 4.26 14.03
CA GLY A 24 6.03 3.35 15.17
C GLY A 24 4.89 3.66 16.15
N GLN A 25 3.99 4.58 15.80
CA GLN A 25 2.87 4.98 16.65
C GLN A 25 1.65 4.11 16.42
N ASN A 26 0.90 3.84 17.49
CA ASN A 26 -0.41 3.21 17.36
C ASN A 26 -1.40 4.20 16.74
N VAL A 27 -2.09 3.76 15.71
CA VAL A 27 -3.06 4.55 14.95
C VAL A 27 -4.30 3.71 14.67
N THR A 28 -5.46 4.34 14.77
CA THR A 28 -6.74 3.78 14.36
C THR A 28 -7.20 4.44 13.06
N VAL A 29 -7.48 3.63 12.06
CA VAL A 29 -8.18 4.04 10.84
C VAL A 29 -9.63 3.58 10.92
N LYS A 30 -10.56 4.49 10.60
CA LYS A 30 -11.99 4.22 10.60
C LYS A 30 -12.59 4.60 9.25
N PHE A 31 -13.25 3.65 8.63
CA PHE A 31 -13.98 3.84 7.38
C PHE A 31 -15.44 4.17 7.68
N LEU A 32 -15.96 5.21 7.06
CA LEU A 32 -17.35 5.64 7.20
C LEU A 32 -18.05 5.66 5.85
N PRO A 33 -19.33 5.25 5.77
CA PRO A 33 -20.14 5.47 4.59
C PRO A 33 -20.15 6.95 4.20
N ALA A 34 -20.17 7.22 2.91
CA ALA A 34 -20.24 8.59 2.40
C ALA A 34 -21.30 8.69 1.28
N PRO A 35 -21.92 9.88 1.08
CA PRO A 35 -22.94 10.07 0.06
C PRO A 35 -22.37 9.92 -1.35
N PRO A 36 -23.22 9.78 -2.37
CA PRO A 36 -22.81 9.81 -3.77
C PRO A 36 -21.98 11.07 -4.08
N ASN A 37 -21.02 10.93 -4.98
CA ASN A 37 -20.11 12.00 -5.42
C ASN A 37 -19.22 12.59 -4.31
N HIS A 38 -19.11 11.90 -3.15
CA HIS A 38 -18.20 12.32 -2.09
C HIS A 38 -16.74 12.07 -2.47
N GLY A 39 -16.47 10.98 -3.18
CA GLY A 39 -15.10 10.48 -3.42
C GLY A 39 -14.48 9.88 -2.15
N ILE A 40 -13.18 9.61 -2.22
CA ILE A 40 -12.39 9.17 -1.08
C ILE A 40 -11.74 10.38 -0.42
N LYS A 41 -11.92 10.50 0.89
CA LYS A 41 -11.32 11.59 1.69
C LYS A 41 -10.75 11.05 2.98
N PHE A 42 -9.61 11.60 3.37
CA PHE A 42 -8.97 11.33 4.66
C PHE A 42 -9.26 12.48 5.63
N GLN A 43 -9.58 12.15 6.88
CA GLN A 43 -9.83 13.14 7.92
C GLN A 43 -8.93 12.86 9.14
N ARG A 44 -8.13 13.85 9.53
CA ARG A 44 -7.28 13.81 10.73
C ARG A 44 -8.12 14.18 11.97
N ILE A 45 -8.64 13.17 12.66
CA ILE A 45 -9.52 13.39 13.84
C ILE A 45 -8.77 13.73 15.12
N ASP A 46 -7.48 13.54 15.17
CA ASP A 46 -6.57 13.94 16.26
C ASP A 46 -6.20 15.43 16.24
N MET A 47 -6.46 16.13 15.12
CA MET A 47 -6.22 17.56 15.00
C MET A 47 -7.45 18.39 15.39
N PRO A 48 -7.26 19.60 15.96
CA PRO A 48 -8.37 20.42 16.50
C PRO A 48 -9.52 20.66 15.51
N ASP A 49 -9.19 21.04 14.27
CA ASP A 49 -10.17 21.37 13.24
C ASP A 49 -10.60 20.15 12.39
N LYS A 50 -10.10 18.96 12.74
CA LYS A 50 -10.34 17.70 11.99
C LYS A 50 -10.27 17.89 10.48
N PRO A 51 -9.14 18.39 9.96
CA PRO A 51 -9.00 18.74 8.56
C PRO A 51 -9.23 17.53 7.65
N VAL A 52 -9.80 17.81 6.47
CA VAL A 52 -10.12 16.81 5.44
C VAL A 52 -9.22 17.02 4.24
N ILE A 53 -8.59 15.93 3.79
CA ILE A 53 -7.71 15.85 2.63
C ILE A 53 -8.38 14.96 1.60
N ASN A 54 -8.61 15.45 0.39
CA ASN A 54 -9.10 14.61 -0.70
C ASN A 54 -8.01 13.62 -1.12
N ALA A 55 -8.40 12.42 -1.49
CA ALA A 55 -7.49 11.48 -2.14
C ALA A 55 -7.29 11.90 -3.61
N ASP A 56 -6.49 12.94 -3.79
CA ASP A 56 -6.20 13.58 -5.07
C ASP A 56 -4.70 13.52 -5.33
N CYS A 57 -4.32 13.18 -6.56
CA CYS A 57 -2.90 13.11 -6.96
C CYS A 57 -2.19 14.46 -6.82
N ASP A 58 -2.90 15.58 -6.98
CA ASP A 58 -2.34 16.92 -6.80
C ASP A 58 -1.96 17.24 -5.33
N LEU A 59 -2.43 16.43 -4.38
CA LEU A 59 -2.10 16.53 -2.96
C LEU A 59 -1.01 15.55 -2.52
N VAL A 60 -0.45 14.77 -3.43
CA VAL A 60 0.70 13.88 -3.14
C VAL A 60 1.96 14.73 -3.04
N THR A 61 2.60 14.71 -1.86
CA THR A 61 3.82 15.50 -1.60
C THR A 61 5.08 14.66 -1.57
N THR A 62 4.97 13.37 -1.24
CA THR A 62 6.10 12.44 -1.32
C THR A 62 5.63 11.03 -1.64
N VAL A 63 6.48 10.32 -2.39
CA VAL A 63 6.35 8.89 -2.70
C VAL A 63 7.54 8.09 -2.17
N GLN A 64 8.32 8.70 -1.28
CA GLN A 64 9.51 8.08 -0.70
C GLN A 64 9.10 7.03 0.33
N ARG A 65 9.20 5.75 -0.04
CA ARG A 65 8.85 4.58 0.79
C ARG A 65 7.37 4.48 1.18
N GLY A 66 6.49 5.30 0.58
CA GLY A 66 5.05 5.32 0.82
C GLY A 66 4.44 6.57 0.20
N THR A 67 3.15 6.55 -0.05
CA THR A 67 2.43 7.71 -0.61
C THR A 67 1.88 8.57 0.50
N THR A 68 2.21 9.86 0.48
CA THR A 68 1.76 10.84 1.47
C THR A 68 0.90 11.90 0.81
N LEU A 69 -0.27 12.13 1.39
CA LEU A 69 -1.17 13.23 1.05
C LEU A 69 -1.02 14.36 2.06
N GLU A 70 -0.99 15.59 1.57
CA GLU A 70 -0.85 16.78 2.41
C GLU A 70 -1.77 17.91 1.93
N LYS A 71 -2.40 18.59 2.89
CA LYS A 71 -3.18 19.80 2.65
C LYS A 71 -3.06 20.75 3.85
N GLY A 72 -2.42 21.89 3.62
CA GLY A 72 -2.11 22.83 4.69
C GLY A 72 -1.14 22.22 5.72
N ASN A 73 -1.56 22.10 6.96
CA ASN A 73 -0.81 21.47 8.05
C ASN A 73 -1.19 20.00 8.30
N ALA A 74 -2.14 19.48 7.54
CA ALA A 74 -2.61 18.11 7.69
C ALA A 74 -1.88 17.16 6.72
N ILE A 75 -1.39 16.05 7.27
CA ILE A 75 -0.65 15.03 6.55
C ILE A 75 -1.26 13.66 6.87
N VAL A 76 -1.40 12.81 5.85
CA VAL A 76 -1.67 11.38 6.01
C VAL A 76 -0.71 10.60 5.13
N ALA A 77 0.15 9.81 5.76
CA ALA A 77 1.18 9.00 5.11
C ALA A 77 0.74 7.54 4.93
N THR A 78 1.38 6.84 3.99
CA THR A 78 1.19 5.40 3.72
C THR A 78 -0.26 5.07 3.34
N VAL A 79 -0.85 5.90 2.46
CA VAL A 79 -2.27 5.77 2.07
C VAL A 79 -2.52 4.67 1.04
N GLU A 80 -1.49 4.16 0.37
CA GLU A 80 -1.58 3.25 -0.77
C GLU A 80 -2.34 1.95 -0.47
N HIS A 81 -2.18 1.36 0.71
CA HIS A 81 -2.86 0.11 1.09
C HIS A 81 -4.36 0.30 1.29
N VAL A 82 -4.76 1.43 1.86
CA VAL A 82 -6.18 1.82 1.99
C VAL A 82 -6.77 2.15 0.63
N MET A 83 -6.07 2.97 -0.18
CA MET A 83 -6.54 3.37 -1.51
C MET A 83 -6.73 2.17 -2.42
N SER A 84 -5.76 1.27 -2.48
CA SER A 84 -5.85 0.05 -3.29
C SER A 84 -7.00 -0.87 -2.83
N SER A 85 -7.25 -0.97 -1.52
CA SER A 85 -8.36 -1.75 -0.97
C SER A 85 -9.72 -1.19 -1.39
N LEU A 86 -9.88 0.13 -1.31
CA LEU A 86 -11.12 0.81 -1.72
C LEU A 86 -11.36 0.65 -3.24
N ILE A 87 -10.32 0.85 -4.06
CA ILE A 87 -10.41 0.68 -5.52
C ILE A 87 -10.64 -0.79 -5.88
N GLY A 88 -9.92 -1.71 -5.24
CA GLY A 88 -10.05 -3.14 -5.48
C GLY A 88 -11.44 -3.71 -5.14
N LEU A 89 -12.11 -3.11 -4.17
CA LEU A 89 -13.51 -3.41 -3.84
C LEU A 89 -14.52 -2.50 -4.56
N GLN A 90 -14.04 -1.64 -5.45
CA GLN A 90 -14.85 -0.71 -6.25
C GLN A 90 -15.70 0.25 -5.39
N ILE A 91 -15.16 0.67 -4.24
CA ILE A 91 -15.80 1.67 -3.36
C ILE A 91 -15.41 3.06 -3.85
N ASP A 92 -16.41 3.82 -4.29
CA ASP A 92 -16.23 5.16 -4.84
C ASP A 92 -16.27 6.25 -3.77
N ASN A 93 -17.08 6.05 -2.73
CA ASN A 93 -17.37 7.05 -1.72
C ASN A 93 -17.10 6.51 -0.31
N CYS A 94 -16.11 7.09 0.36
CA CYS A 94 -15.74 6.71 1.72
C CYS A 94 -15.03 7.88 2.43
N LEU A 95 -15.40 8.15 3.69
CA LEU A 95 -14.61 9.00 4.57
C LEU A 95 -13.73 8.13 5.45
N VAL A 96 -12.42 8.32 5.33
CA VAL A 96 -11.40 7.59 6.09
C VAL A 96 -10.89 8.49 7.22
N GLN A 97 -11.30 8.23 8.44
CA GLN A 97 -10.82 8.95 9.64
C GLN A 97 -9.55 8.29 10.17
N VAL A 98 -8.57 9.10 10.54
CA VAL A 98 -7.29 8.66 11.09
C VAL A 98 -6.96 9.51 12.33
N ASP A 99 -6.59 8.86 13.42
CA ASP A 99 -6.17 9.52 14.66
C ASP A 99 -4.65 9.71 14.79
N GLY A 100 -3.97 9.71 13.65
CA GLY A 100 -2.52 9.90 13.56
C GLY A 100 -2.06 10.30 12.17
N ILE A 101 -0.76 10.49 12.02
CA ILE A 101 -0.13 10.98 10.78
C ILE A 101 0.03 9.90 9.70
N GLU A 102 -0.04 8.63 10.06
CA GLU A 102 0.26 7.51 9.18
C GLU A 102 -0.80 6.42 9.28
N ILE A 103 -1.17 5.80 8.17
CA ILE A 103 -2.04 4.62 8.14
C ILE A 103 -1.32 3.42 8.79
N PRO A 104 -1.98 2.60 9.63
CA PRO A 104 -1.35 1.44 10.22
C PRO A 104 -0.93 0.42 9.14
N ILE A 105 0.28 -0.14 9.28
CA ILE A 105 0.85 -1.05 8.26
C ILE A 105 0.21 -2.44 8.27
N MET A 106 -0.40 -2.84 9.36
CA MET A 106 -0.95 -4.18 9.59
C MET A 106 0.12 -5.27 9.37
N ASP A 107 -0.09 -6.20 8.45
CA ASP A 107 0.88 -7.23 8.06
C ASP A 107 1.75 -6.84 6.85
N GLY A 108 1.70 -5.57 6.44
CA GLY A 108 2.39 -5.08 5.26
C GLY A 108 1.65 -5.30 3.94
N SER A 109 0.44 -5.84 3.99
CA SER A 109 -0.44 -6.07 2.84
C SER A 109 -1.72 -5.21 2.92
N ALA A 110 -2.56 -5.30 1.89
CA ALA A 110 -3.89 -4.68 1.89
C ALA A 110 -4.99 -5.60 2.45
N ARG A 111 -4.66 -6.85 2.80
CA ARG A 111 -5.63 -7.89 3.17
C ARG A 111 -6.56 -7.46 4.29
N TYR A 112 -6.04 -6.95 5.40
CA TYR A 112 -6.85 -6.57 6.56
C TYR A 112 -7.83 -5.45 6.27
N PHE A 113 -7.45 -4.49 5.42
CA PHE A 113 -8.34 -3.42 4.97
C PHE A 113 -9.47 -3.98 4.12
N VAL A 114 -9.16 -4.87 3.17
CA VAL A 114 -10.16 -5.57 2.36
C VAL A 114 -11.14 -6.36 3.24
N GLU A 115 -10.64 -7.15 4.17
CA GLU A 115 -11.48 -7.94 5.09
C GLU A 115 -12.41 -7.05 5.94
N ALA A 116 -11.89 -5.94 6.46
CA ALA A 116 -12.69 -5.00 7.25
C ALA A 116 -13.79 -4.33 6.41
N LEU A 117 -13.45 -3.90 5.20
CA LEU A 117 -14.40 -3.27 4.28
C LEU A 117 -15.48 -4.25 3.79
N GLU A 118 -15.11 -5.50 3.49
CA GLU A 118 -16.08 -6.55 3.14
C GLU A 118 -17.03 -6.86 4.30
N LYS A 119 -16.49 -6.95 5.52
CA LYS A 119 -17.32 -7.16 6.73
C LYS A 119 -18.28 -6.00 6.96
N ALA A 120 -17.88 -4.77 6.63
CA ALA A 120 -18.75 -3.59 6.65
C ALA A 120 -19.88 -3.70 5.62
N GLY A 121 -19.69 -4.50 4.57
CA GLY A 121 -20.60 -4.67 3.46
C GLY A 121 -20.54 -3.53 2.45
N ILE A 122 -20.77 -3.83 1.19
CA ILE A 122 -20.79 -2.86 0.09
C ILE A 122 -22.24 -2.49 -0.21
N GLN A 123 -22.49 -1.21 -0.44
CA GLN A 123 -23.80 -0.68 -0.79
C GLN A 123 -23.71 0.09 -2.09
N GLU A 124 -24.53 -0.29 -3.06
CA GLU A 124 -24.74 0.45 -4.29
C GLU A 124 -25.55 1.74 -4.01
N GLN A 125 -25.20 2.80 -4.72
CA GLN A 125 -25.81 4.13 -4.63
C GLN A 125 -26.50 4.47 -5.96
N PRO A 126 -27.46 5.44 -5.98
CA PRO A 126 -28.27 5.69 -7.18
C PRO A 126 -27.53 6.38 -8.32
N ASP A 127 -26.37 6.99 -8.05
CA ASP A 127 -25.63 7.78 -9.03
C ASP A 127 -24.70 6.88 -9.86
N GLU A 128 -24.54 7.20 -11.14
CA GLU A 128 -23.61 6.51 -12.02
C GLU A 128 -22.15 6.85 -11.66
N ARG A 129 -21.27 5.87 -11.83
CA ARG A 129 -19.84 6.05 -11.65
C ARG A 129 -19.27 6.86 -12.80
N GLU A 130 -18.52 7.89 -12.48
CA GLU A 130 -17.69 8.59 -13.46
C GLU A 130 -16.51 7.72 -13.86
N VAL A 131 -16.31 7.57 -15.17
CA VAL A 131 -15.22 6.76 -15.73
C VAL A 131 -14.34 7.63 -16.60
N PHE A 132 -13.05 7.67 -16.29
CA PHE A 132 -12.06 8.32 -17.15
C PHE A 132 -11.57 7.32 -18.20
N GLU A 133 -11.76 7.64 -19.47
CA GLU A 133 -11.29 6.85 -20.60
C GLU A 133 -10.05 7.47 -21.25
N LEU A 134 -9.00 6.67 -21.35
CA LEU A 134 -7.85 7.01 -22.17
C LEU A 134 -8.23 6.90 -23.66
N ARG A 135 -7.92 7.94 -24.43
CA ARG A 135 -8.17 7.98 -25.89
C ARG A 135 -6.92 7.73 -26.72
N GLN A 136 -5.75 7.81 -26.10
CA GLN A 136 -4.45 7.59 -26.72
C GLN A 136 -3.46 7.01 -25.72
N ASN A 137 -2.38 6.45 -26.23
CA ASN A 137 -1.29 5.99 -25.39
C ASN A 137 -0.61 7.18 -24.71
N ILE A 138 -0.31 7.01 -23.42
CA ILE A 138 0.48 7.97 -22.63
C ILE A 138 1.73 7.22 -22.17
N HIS A 139 2.89 7.74 -22.48
CA HIS A 139 4.18 7.17 -22.04
C HIS A 139 4.94 8.22 -21.22
N TYR A 140 5.44 7.79 -20.09
CA TYR A 140 6.33 8.57 -19.24
C TYR A 140 7.54 7.71 -18.89
N ALA A 141 8.73 8.28 -19.00
CA ALA A 141 9.98 7.62 -18.62
C ALA A 141 10.84 8.59 -17.81
N ASP A 142 11.27 8.15 -16.65
CA ASP A 142 12.29 8.82 -15.85
C ASP A 142 13.65 8.19 -16.13
N LYS A 143 14.53 8.94 -16.76
CA LYS A 143 15.86 8.47 -17.18
C LYS A 143 16.82 8.27 -16.00
N GLU A 144 16.61 8.95 -14.88
CA GLU A 144 17.48 8.86 -13.71
C GLU A 144 17.18 7.60 -12.91
N SER A 145 15.91 7.33 -12.63
CA SER A 145 15.48 6.14 -11.90
C SER A 145 15.31 4.90 -12.79
N GLY A 146 15.19 5.08 -14.11
CA GLY A 146 14.87 4.01 -15.06
C GLY A 146 13.43 3.51 -14.97
N VAL A 147 12.54 4.27 -14.31
CA VAL A 147 11.12 3.94 -14.18
C VAL A 147 10.36 4.38 -15.43
N GLU A 148 9.53 3.51 -15.95
CA GLU A 148 8.67 3.78 -17.11
C GLU A 148 7.20 3.46 -16.78
N TYR A 149 6.30 4.31 -17.27
CA TYR A 149 4.86 4.12 -17.23
C TYR A 149 4.29 4.18 -18.65
N LEU A 150 3.49 3.20 -19.00
CA LEU A 150 2.75 3.16 -20.25
C LEU A 150 1.26 2.93 -19.95
N ALA A 151 0.43 3.93 -20.26
CA ALA A 151 -1.01 3.81 -20.18
C ALA A 151 -1.60 3.72 -21.60
N MET A 152 -2.49 2.76 -21.83
CA MET A 152 -3.09 2.49 -23.14
C MET A 152 -4.61 2.41 -23.05
N PRO A 153 -5.35 2.84 -24.09
CA PRO A 153 -6.78 2.59 -24.16
C PRO A 153 -7.12 1.12 -24.01
N SER A 154 -8.13 0.83 -23.22
CA SER A 154 -8.62 -0.54 -23.00
C SER A 154 -10.11 -0.50 -22.67
N ASN A 155 -10.82 -1.58 -22.93
CA ASN A 155 -12.20 -1.75 -22.54
C ASN A 155 -12.41 -2.20 -21.07
N ARG A 156 -11.32 -2.33 -20.33
CA ARG A 156 -11.30 -2.70 -18.90
C ARG A 156 -10.08 -2.13 -18.20
N TYR A 157 -10.19 -1.97 -16.89
CA TYR A 157 -9.05 -1.66 -16.04
C TYR A 157 -8.14 -2.88 -15.93
N LYS A 158 -6.88 -2.71 -16.31
CA LYS A 158 -5.84 -3.73 -16.22
C LYS A 158 -4.53 -3.05 -15.86
N VAL A 159 -3.78 -3.62 -14.93
CA VAL A 159 -2.47 -3.12 -14.53
C VAL A 159 -1.44 -4.24 -14.57
N THR A 160 -0.27 -3.95 -15.10
CA THR A 160 0.90 -4.84 -15.06
C THR A 160 2.06 -4.08 -14.45
N ALA A 161 2.73 -4.66 -13.47
CA ALA A 161 3.99 -4.17 -12.94
C ALA A 161 5.11 -5.14 -13.30
N LEU A 162 6.26 -4.59 -13.71
CA LEU A 162 7.51 -5.30 -13.87
C LEU A 162 8.52 -4.65 -12.94
N ILE A 163 9.24 -5.44 -12.17
CA ILE A 163 10.31 -4.97 -11.27
C ILE A 163 11.64 -5.63 -11.62
N ASP A 164 12.71 -4.84 -11.56
CA ASP A 164 14.09 -5.29 -11.71
C ASP A 164 14.99 -4.42 -10.82
N TYR A 165 15.28 -4.92 -9.62
CA TYR A 165 16.15 -4.24 -8.66
C TYR A 165 17.64 -4.61 -8.81
N LYS A 166 18.00 -5.34 -9.88
CA LYS A 166 19.35 -5.88 -10.07
C LYS A 166 19.80 -6.80 -8.93
N SER A 167 18.86 -7.44 -8.27
CA SER A 167 19.08 -8.42 -7.21
C SER A 167 18.98 -9.82 -7.79
N GLU A 168 20.00 -10.66 -7.55
CA GLU A 168 19.98 -12.06 -8.01
C GLU A 168 18.90 -12.87 -7.27
N VAL A 169 18.60 -12.51 -6.01
CA VAL A 169 17.57 -13.14 -5.18
C VAL A 169 16.17 -12.91 -5.73
N LEU A 170 15.83 -11.66 -6.10
CA LEU A 170 14.52 -11.35 -6.66
C LEU A 170 14.42 -11.63 -8.16
N GLY A 171 15.51 -11.46 -8.87
CA GLY A 171 15.51 -11.47 -10.34
C GLY A 171 14.57 -10.40 -10.91
N GLN A 172 14.19 -10.62 -12.16
CA GLN A 172 13.11 -9.86 -12.79
C GLN A 172 11.78 -10.53 -12.47
N GLN A 173 10.84 -9.76 -11.99
CA GLN A 173 9.50 -10.25 -11.69
C GLN A 173 8.45 -9.37 -12.35
N HIS A 174 7.34 -9.98 -12.72
CA HIS A 174 6.16 -9.26 -13.16
C HIS A 174 4.90 -9.81 -12.50
N ALA A 175 3.89 -8.98 -12.41
CA ALA A 175 2.55 -9.34 -11.98
C ALA A 175 1.51 -8.54 -12.76
N THR A 176 0.34 -9.13 -12.95
CA THR A 176 -0.77 -8.49 -13.66
C THR A 176 -2.04 -8.66 -12.88
N LEU A 177 -2.75 -7.55 -12.67
CA LEU A 177 -4.17 -7.56 -12.30
C LEU A 177 -5.00 -7.41 -13.57
N ASP A 178 -5.59 -8.50 -14.04
CA ASP A 178 -6.35 -8.52 -15.29
C ASP A 178 -7.80 -8.08 -15.12
N LYS A 179 -8.37 -8.27 -13.92
CA LYS A 179 -9.70 -7.84 -13.53
C LYS A 179 -9.68 -7.30 -12.10
N VAL A 180 -10.32 -6.17 -11.86
CA VAL A 180 -10.39 -5.56 -10.52
C VAL A 180 -10.97 -6.53 -9.48
N ASN A 181 -11.94 -7.35 -9.86
CA ASN A 181 -12.57 -8.34 -8.97
C ASN A 181 -11.57 -9.40 -8.43
N ASP A 182 -10.46 -9.61 -9.10
CA ASP A 182 -9.42 -10.55 -8.66
C ASP A 182 -8.44 -9.91 -7.64
N PHE A 183 -8.53 -8.60 -7.40
CA PHE A 183 -7.65 -7.85 -6.50
C PHE A 183 -7.54 -8.50 -5.13
N LYS A 184 -8.67 -8.83 -4.53
CA LYS A 184 -8.71 -9.44 -3.19
C LYS A 184 -7.84 -10.69 -3.08
N LYS A 185 -7.90 -11.56 -4.08
CA LYS A 185 -7.20 -12.85 -4.08
C LYS A 185 -5.77 -12.72 -4.57
N GLU A 186 -5.57 -11.95 -5.62
CA GLU A 186 -4.31 -11.96 -6.37
C GLU A 186 -3.31 -10.90 -5.87
N ILE A 187 -3.79 -9.78 -5.34
CA ILE A 187 -2.94 -8.63 -5.01
C ILE A 187 -2.98 -8.29 -3.51
N ALA A 188 -4.16 -8.19 -2.93
CA ALA A 188 -4.32 -7.71 -1.54
C ALA A 188 -3.48 -8.45 -0.49
N PRO A 189 -3.21 -9.77 -0.58
CA PRO A 189 -2.35 -10.46 0.38
C PRO A 189 -0.86 -10.19 0.25
N SER A 190 -0.42 -9.48 -0.80
CA SER A 190 0.99 -9.27 -1.10
C SER A 190 1.59 -8.21 -0.18
N ARG A 191 2.62 -8.60 0.56
CA ARG A 191 3.27 -7.77 1.59
C ARG A 191 4.31 -6.84 1.00
N THR A 192 4.53 -5.70 1.67
CA THR A 192 5.64 -4.79 1.39
C THR A 192 6.98 -5.48 1.62
N PHE A 193 8.03 -4.97 1.00
CA PHE A 193 9.37 -5.52 1.09
C PHE A 193 10.44 -4.43 1.08
N CYS A 194 11.60 -4.75 1.62
CA CYS A 194 12.81 -3.95 1.53
C CYS A 194 14.04 -4.85 1.46
N PHE A 195 15.17 -4.29 1.06
CA PHE A 195 16.45 -5.01 1.12
C PHE A 195 17.11 -4.85 2.47
N LEU A 196 17.80 -5.89 2.92
CA LEU A 196 18.47 -5.87 4.20
C LEU A 196 19.52 -4.75 4.30
N HIS A 197 20.28 -4.52 3.24
CA HIS A 197 21.30 -3.49 3.18
C HIS A 197 20.73 -2.05 3.26
N GLU A 198 19.43 -1.88 3.10
CA GLU A 198 18.76 -0.58 3.25
C GLU A 198 18.29 -0.30 4.67
N LEU A 199 18.15 -1.34 5.52
CA LEU A 199 17.51 -1.23 6.84
C LEU A 199 18.22 -0.26 7.76
N GLU A 200 19.55 -0.31 7.85
CA GLU A 200 20.32 0.57 8.73
C GLU A 200 20.11 2.04 8.34
N MET A 201 20.24 2.35 7.06
CA MET A 201 20.00 3.70 6.53
C MET A 201 18.57 4.18 6.77
N LEU A 202 17.57 3.32 6.58
CA LEU A 202 16.16 3.64 6.82
C LEU A 202 15.89 3.91 8.30
N TYR A 203 16.48 3.11 9.18
CA TYR A 203 16.34 3.29 10.62
C TYR A 203 17.03 4.58 11.11
N GLU A 204 18.24 4.86 10.64
CA GLU A 204 18.97 6.11 10.94
C GLU A 204 18.24 7.36 10.43
N ALA A 205 17.55 7.23 9.28
CA ALA A 205 16.68 8.30 8.76
C ALA A 205 15.38 8.48 9.57
N GLY A 206 15.18 7.71 10.64
CA GLY A 206 13.99 7.76 11.48
C GLY A 206 12.76 7.09 10.85
N LEU A 207 12.95 6.33 9.78
CA LEU A 207 11.93 5.52 9.13
C LEU A 207 11.87 4.12 9.74
N ILE A 208 10.85 3.35 9.39
CA ILE A 208 10.65 1.94 9.80
C ILE A 208 10.68 1.69 11.32
N ARG A 209 10.33 2.68 12.13
CA ARG A 209 10.29 2.53 13.61
C ARG A 209 9.26 1.51 14.08
N GLY A 210 8.22 1.26 13.30
CA GLY A 210 7.23 0.20 13.51
C GLY A 210 7.51 -1.06 12.68
N GLY A 211 8.65 -1.13 12.00
CA GLY A 211 9.04 -2.28 11.18
C GLY A 211 9.25 -3.53 12.03
N ASP A 212 8.67 -4.63 11.59
CA ASP A 212 8.79 -5.96 12.20
C ASP A 212 8.83 -7.03 11.10
N LEU A 213 9.37 -8.20 11.42
CA LEU A 213 9.41 -9.35 10.49
C LEU A 213 8.01 -9.86 10.10
N ASN A 214 6.96 -9.42 10.81
CA ASN A 214 5.58 -9.78 10.51
C ASN A 214 4.87 -8.77 9.61
N ASN A 215 5.48 -7.61 9.32
CA ASN A 215 4.85 -6.56 8.52
C ASN A 215 5.67 -6.10 7.31
N ALA A 216 6.78 -6.76 7.03
CA ALA A 216 7.56 -6.55 5.80
C ALA A 216 8.36 -7.80 5.44
N ILE A 217 8.54 -8.05 4.16
CA ILE A 217 9.47 -9.04 3.63
C ILE A 217 10.85 -8.39 3.52
N ILE A 218 11.87 -9.01 4.09
CA ILE A 218 13.24 -8.51 4.02
C ILE A 218 14.07 -9.42 3.10
N VAL A 219 14.57 -8.84 2.02
CA VAL A 219 15.37 -9.54 1.01
C VAL A 219 16.85 -9.44 1.38
N VAL A 220 17.49 -10.58 1.53
CA VAL A 220 18.93 -10.71 1.78
C VAL A 220 19.62 -11.00 0.44
N ASP A 221 20.22 -10.02 -0.18
CA ASP A 221 20.90 -10.13 -1.48
C ASP A 221 22.43 -9.98 -1.38
N LYS A 222 22.93 -9.92 -0.16
CA LYS A 222 24.35 -9.89 0.15
C LYS A 222 24.63 -10.67 1.43
N PRO A 223 25.80 -11.32 1.53
CA PRO A 223 26.21 -11.99 2.77
C PRO A 223 26.16 -11.05 3.98
N VAL A 224 25.69 -11.54 5.10
CA VAL A 224 25.55 -10.80 6.35
C VAL A 224 26.66 -11.23 7.31
N SER A 225 27.40 -10.28 7.83
CA SER A 225 28.41 -10.54 8.85
C SER A 225 27.78 -10.90 10.20
N GLU A 226 28.56 -11.52 11.09
CA GLU A 226 28.06 -11.83 12.44
C GLU A 226 27.73 -10.55 13.23
N GLU A 227 28.48 -9.47 13.00
CA GLU A 227 28.20 -8.16 13.62
C GLU A 227 26.84 -7.58 13.16
N GLU A 228 26.55 -7.65 11.87
CA GLU A 228 25.25 -7.24 11.30
C GLU A 228 24.13 -8.12 11.84
N ARG A 229 24.36 -9.44 11.97
CA ARG A 229 23.38 -10.36 12.53
C ARG A 229 23.00 -9.98 13.98
N VAL A 230 23.97 -9.62 14.80
CA VAL A 230 23.74 -9.17 16.19
C VAL A 230 22.90 -7.88 16.17
N LYS A 231 23.25 -6.89 15.34
CA LYS A 231 22.49 -5.65 15.20
C LYS A 231 21.05 -5.90 14.77
N LEU A 232 20.83 -6.83 13.83
CA LEU A 232 19.48 -7.20 13.36
C LEU A 232 18.67 -7.87 14.47
N ALA A 233 19.28 -8.77 15.24
CA ALA A 233 18.65 -9.43 16.38
C ALA A 233 18.19 -8.41 17.44
N GLU A 234 18.99 -7.40 17.70
CA GLU A 234 18.67 -6.28 18.59
C GLU A 234 17.55 -5.41 18.00
N LEU A 235 17.66 -5.01 16.72
CA LEU A 235 16.70 -4.15 16.03
C LEU A 235 15.29 -4.74 16.04
N PHE A 236 15.17 -6.04 15.77
CA PHE A 236 13.89 -6.74 15.75
C PHE A 236 13.51 -7.38 17.10
N ASN A 237 14.35 -7.22 18.13
CA ASN A 237 14.18 -7.87 19.42
C ASN A 237 13.94 -9.40 19.29
N LYS A 238 14.71 -10.04 18.39
CA LYS A 238 14.64 -11.46 18.06
C LYS A 238 16.03 -12.09 18.10
N PRO A 239 16.49 -12.62 19.27
CA PRO A 239 17.83 -13.17 19.41
C PRO A 239 18.10 -14.39 18.51
N ASP A 240 17.07 -15.10 18.10
CA ASP A 240 17.12 -16.32 17.26
C ASP A 240 16.81 -16.03 15.79
N ILE A 241 16.96 -14.79 15.34
CA ILE A 241 16.73 -14.44 13.93
C ILE A 241 17.60 -15.31 13.02
N LYS A 242 16.96 -15.98 12.06
CA LYS A 242 17.65 -16.81 11.08
C LYS A 242 18.09 -15.93 9.91
N VAL A 243 19.38 -15.70 9.82
CA VAL A 243 19.98 -14.99 8.68
C VAL A 243 20.47 -16.03 7.71
N VAL A 244 19.94 -15.94 6.48
CA VAL A 244 20.39 -16.74 5.33
C VAL A 244 21.49 -15.99 4.61
N GLU A 245 22.35 -16.69 3.88
CA GLU A 245 23.39 -16.03 3.05
C GLU A 245 22.75 -15.19 1.95
N GLU A 246 21.74 -15.74 1.29
CA GLU A 246 20.90 -15.09 0.28
C GLU A 246 19.49 -15.63 0.37
N GLY A 247 18.47 -14.79 0.13
CA GLY A 247 17.08 -15.19 0.14
C GLY A 247 16.17 -14.26 0.93
N ILE A 248 15.22 -14.82 1.69
CA ILE A 248 14.31 -14.07 2.53
C ILE A 248 14.72 -14.23 4.00
N LEU A 249 14.88 -13.10 4.69
CA LEU A 249 15.29 -13.09 6.10
C LEU A 249 14.31 -13.93 6.95
N ASN A 250 14.87 -14.65 7.91
CA ASN A 250 14.13 -15.53 8.82
C ASN A 250 13.34 -16.65 8.11
N ASN A 251 13.68 -17.00 6.86
CA ASN A 251 12.99 -17.99 6.02
C ASN A 251 11.47 -17.75 5.93
N VAL A 252 11.04 -16.51 5.89
CA VAL A 252 9.62 -16.16 5.72
C VAL A 252 9.13 -16.70 4.38
N GLU A 253 8.05 -17.48 4.43
CA GLU A 253 7.42 -18.03 3.22
C GLU A 253 6.63 -16.95 2.48
N LEU A 254 6.84 -16.86 1.17
CA LEU A 254 6.10 -15.95 0.30
C LEU A 254 4.71 -16.52 -0.02
N HIS A 255 3.68 -15.67 -0.04
CA HIS A 255 2.34 -16.05 -0.48
C HIS A 255 2.30 -16.40 -1.98
N HIS A 256 3.14 -15.74 -2.76
CA HIS A 256 3.35 -16.00 -4.19
C HIS A 256 4.84 -15.84 -4.50
N HIS A 257 5.37 -16.64 -5.42
CA HIS A 257 6.78 -16.53 -5.84
C HIS A 257 7.15 -15.12 -6.35
N ASN A 258 6.18 -14.37 -6.88
CA ASN A 258 6.30 -13.00 -7.37
C ASN A 258 5.60 -11.99 -6.46
N GLU A 259 5.53 -12.24 -5.16
CA GLU A 259 4.86 -11.38 -4.19
C GLU A 259 5.37 -9.92 -4.23
N PRO A 260 6.68 -9.64 -4.35
CA PRO A 260 7.19 -8.28 -4.51
C PRO A 260 6.62 -7.54 -5.72
N ALA A 261 6.51 -8.20 -6.88
CA ALA A 261 5.91 -7.61 -8.07
C ALA A 261 4.40 -7.38 -7.90
N ARG A 262 3.69 -8.29 -7.22
CA ARG A 262 2.27 -8.13 -6.90
C ARG A 262 2.05 -6.94 -5.96
N HIS A 263 2.91 -6.76 -4.96
CA HIS A 263 2.84 -5.61 -4.07
C HIS A 263 3.01 -4.28 -4.83
N LYS A 264 3.79 -4.24 -5.89
CA LYS A 264 3.91 -3.04 -6.74
C LYS A 264 2.65 -2.69 -7.54
N LEU A 265 1.65 -3.56 -7.57
CA LEU A 265 0.33 -3.27 -8.15
C LEU A 265 -0.63 -2.58 -7.16
N LEU A 266 -0.28 -2.54 -5.86
CA LEU A 266 -1.00 -1.76 -4.86
C LEU A 266 -0.85 -0.28 -5.12
#